data_43486cbf0715053cb4cf276a083f628f
#
_entry.id   43486cbf0715053cb4cf276a083f628f
#
_cell.length_a   1.000
_cell.length_b   1.000
_cell.length_c   1.000
_cell.angle_alpha   90.00
_cell.angle_beta   90.00
_cell.angle_gamma   90.00
#
_symmetry.space_group_name_H-M   'P 1'
#
loop_
_entity.id
_entity.type
_entity.pdbx_description
1 polymer ?
#
loop_
_entity_poly.entity_id
_entity_poly.type
_entity_poly.pdbx_seq_one_letter_code
_entity_poly.pdbx_strand_id
1 'polypeptide(L)'
;MLRVAARLRSCSTSSSPRTYKYVIDHSGAVHLDSARERTLATAYRDKKFLDELYRGLRRRRGGKWASQCLGEYSLLRADTGDTAADAEIIVVFDRLVEDELRFAGTLSEPFEPSRLRYCASGRLYHELTTASRFGELGLVGSHVAHGLSERLDVRDADVRLDWRGASYPVAPVAFPTTE
;
A
#
# COMPACT_ATOMS: atom_id res chain seq x y z
N MET A 1 60.92 -22.90 24.49
CA MET A 1 59.48 -22.64 24.77
C MET A 1 58.87 -21.98 23.54
N LEU A 2 58.26 -22.78 22.65
CA LEU A 2 57.57 -22.28 21.46
C LEU A 2 56.09 -22.01 21.82
N ARG A 3 55.65 -20.75 21.67
CA ARG A 3 54.23 -20.39 21.75
C ARG A 3 53.62 -20.52 20.35
N VAL A 4 52.77 -21.52 20.19
CA VAL A 4 51.91 -21.68 19.01
C VAL A 4 50.70 -20.78 19.18
N ALA A 5 50.65 -19.68 18.39
CA ALA A 5 49.46 -18.82 18.33
C ALA A 5 48.44 -19.48 17.40
N ALA A 6 47.37 -20.00 17.96
CA ALA A 6 46.21 -20.47 17.21
C ALA A 6 45.44 -19.25 16.64
N ARG A 7 45.55 -19.07 15.32
CA ARG A 7 44.69 -18.11 14.59
C ARG A 7 43.27 -18.70 14.51
N LEU A 8 42.35 -18.15 15.33
CA LEU A 8 40.92 -18.32 15.15
C LEU A 8 40.53 -17.65 13.82
N ARG A 9 40.29 -18.45 12.80
CA ARG A 9 39.64 -17.98 11.58
C ARG A 9 38.16 -17.76 11.93
N SER A 10 37.78 -16.49 12.09
CA SER A 10 36.36 -16.10 12.12
C SER A 10 35.78 -16.38 10.75
N CYS A 11 34.97 -17.42 10.64
CA CYS A 11 34.18 -17.70 9.46
C CYS A 11 32.99 -16.71 9.48
N SER A 12 33.19 -15.52 8.92
CA SER A 12 32.09 -14.60 8.63
C SER A 12 31.39 -15.11 7.38
N THR A 13 30.39 -15.94 7.56
CA THR A 13 29.39 -16.21 6.52
C THR A 13 28.58 -14.93 6.31
N SER A 14 29.04 -14.08 5.41
CA SER A 14 28.25 -12.97 4.88
C SER A 14 27.17 -13.55 3.97
N SER A 15 26.12 -14.11 4.53
CA SER A 15 24.89 -14.37 3.78
C SER A 15 24.30 -13.01 3.44
N SER A 16 24.30 -12.64 2.17
CA SER A 16 23.54 -11.48 1.72
C SER A 16 22.09 -11.61 2.22
N PRO A 17 21.50 -10.51 2.74
CA PRO A 17 20.15 -10.57 3.27
C PRO A 17 19.20 -11.09 2.18
N ARG A 18 18.32 -12.02 2.56
CA ARG A 18 17.31 -12.56 1.64
C ARG A 18 16.39 -11.44 1.19
N THR A 19 16.03 -11.47 -0.08
CA THR A 19 15.09 -10.51 -0.66
C THR A 19 13.76 -11.20 -0.90
N TYR A 20 12.71 -10.71 -0.27
CA TYR A 20 11.34 -11.14 -0.49
C TYR A 20 10.60 -10.14 -1.37
N LYS A 21 9.72 -10.64 -2.21
CA LYS A 21 8.85 -9.82 -3.07
C LYS A 21 7.42 -10.01 -2.64
N TYR A 22 6.77 -8.92 -2.33
CA TYR A 22 5.37 -8.88 -1.92
C TYR A 22 4.55 -8.08 -2.91
N VAL A 23 3.29 -8.38 -2.96
CA VAL A 23 2.30 -7.68 -3.76
C VAL A 23 1.09 -7.35 -2.90
N ILE A 24 0.55 -6.14 -3.06
CA ILE A 24 -0.70 -5.72 -2.46
C ILE A 24 -1.79 -5.71 -3.52
N ASP A 25 -2.92 -6.34 -3.24
CA ASP A 25 -4.05 -6.40 -4.14
C ASP A 25 -5.05 -5.24 -3.93
N HIS A 26 -6.10 -5.20 -4.74
CA HIS A 26 -7.15 -4.18 -4.71
C HIS A 26 -8.00 -4.20 -3.42
N SER A 27 -7.90 -5.22 -2.59
CA SER A 27 -8.55 -5.30 -1.28
C SER A 27 -7.67 -4.82 -0.13
N GLY A 28 -6.39 -4.58 -0.38
CA GLY A 28 -5.38 -4.25 0.62
C GLY A 28 -4.67 -5.46 1.22
N ALA A 29 -4.93 -6.66 0.70
CA ALA A 29 -4.27 -7.85 1.17
C ALA A 29 -2.85 -7.97 0.59
N VAL A 30 -1.88 -8.28 1.45
CA VAL A 30 -0.48 -8.45 1.08
C VAL A 30 -0.17 -9.93 0.89
N HIS A 31 0.40 -10.27 -0.25
CA HIS A 31 0.76 -11.64 -0.62
C HIS A 31 2.24 -11.73 -1.00
N LEU A 32 2.81 -12.93 -0.91
CA LEU A 32 4.09 -13.21 -1.53
C LEU A 32 3.92 -13.19 -3.05
N ASP A 33 4.79 -12.49 -3.78
CA ASP A 33 4.68 -12.35 -5.24
C ASP A 33 4.80 -13.69 -5.99
N SER A 34 5.53 -14.64 -5.40
CA SER A 34 5.67 -16.01 -5.92
C SER A 34 4.51 -16.94 -5.59
N ALA A 35 3.49 -16.49 -4.85
CA ALA A 35 2.34 -17.33 -4.55
C ALA A 35 1.55 -17.66 -5.83
N ARG A 36 1.25 -18.95 -6.05
CA ARG A 36 0.49 -19.42 -7.23
C ARG A 36 -0.94 -18.88 -7.22
N GLU A 37 -1.52 -18.81 -6.05
CA GLU A 37 -2.89 -18.32 -5.84
C GLU A 37 -2.87 -17.26 -4.75
N ARG A 38 -3.57 -16.16 -5.00
CA ARG A 38 -3.74 -15.06 -4.06
C ARG A 38 -5.16 -15.12 -3.53
N THR A 39 -5.31 -15.71 -2.38
CA THR A 39 -6.57 -15.86 -1.68
C THR A 39 -6.47 -15.27 -0.28
N LEU A 40 -7.59 -15.11 0.40
CA LEU A 40 -7.59 -14.67 1.80
C LEU A 40 -6.78 -15.60 2.71
N ALA A 41 -6.62 -16.87 2.34
CA ALA A 41 -5.83 -17.84 3.11
C ALA A 41 -4.32 -17.64 2.92
N THR A 42 -3.88 -17.11 1.77
CA THR A 42 -2.46 -16.84 1.46
C THR A 42 -2.02 -15.43 1.79
N ALA A 43 -2.95 -14.56 2.23
CA ALA A 43 -2.66 -13.20 2.63
C ALA A 43 -1.94 -13.16 3.97
N TYR A 44 -0.95 -12.28 4.08
CA TYR A 44 -0.31 -11.96 5.36
C TYR A 44 -1.29 -11.17 6.23
N ARG A 45 -1.53 -11.69 7.45
CA ARG A 45 -2.47 -11.10 8.42
C ARG A 45 -1.82 -10.66 9.72
N ASP A 46 -0.54 -10.95 9.89
CA ASP A 46 0.20 -10.50 11.07
C ASP A 46 0.35 -8.98 11.02
N LYS A 47 -0.40 -8.31 11.87
CA LYS A 47 -0.43 -6.85 11.95
C LYS A 47 0.94 -6.25 12.27
N LYS A 48 1.71 -6.92 13.14
CA LYS A 48 3.05 -6.45 13.51
C LYS A 48 3.99 -6.49 12.32
N PHE A 49 3.97 -7.59 11.57
CA PHE A 49 4.74 -7.71 10.32
C PHE A 49 4.34 -6.64 9.31
N LEU A 50 3.04 -6.46 9.07
CA LEU A 50 2.55 -5.48 8.11
C LEU A 50 2.93 -4.05 8.51
N ASP A 51 2.80 -3.71 9.78
CA ASP A 51 3.19 -2.40 10.31
C ASP A 51 4.69 -2.16 10.14
N GLU A 52 5.54 -3.13 10.45
CA GLU A 52 6.98 -3.01 10.26
C GLU A 52 7.36 -2.88 8.78
N LEU A 53 6.74 -3.70 7.92
CA LEU A 53 6.93 -3.64 6.48
C LEU A 53 6.64 -2.22 5.96
N TYR A 54 5.48 -1.66 6.28
CA TYR A 54 5.09 -0.35 5.82
C TYR A 54 5.88 0.78 6.47
N ARG A 55 6.18 0.71 7.78
CA ARG A 55 7.02 1.71 8.45
C ARG A 55 8.44 1.78 7.90
N GLY A 56 8.98 0.64 7.45
CA GLY A 56 10.28 0.54 6.80
C GLY A 56 10.28 0.96 5.34
N LEU A 57 9.10 1.11 4.72
CA LEU A 57 8.96 1.30 3.28
C LEU A 57 9.55 2.63 2.80
N ARG A 58 10.32 2.57 1.71
CA ARG A 58 10.93 3.74 1.06
C ARG A 58 10.86 3.55 -0.45
N ARG A 59 10.55 4.62 -1.16
CA ARG A 59 10.61 4.64 -2.63
C ARG A 59 12.07 4.70 -3.06
N ARG A 60 12.49 3.78 -3.91
CA ARG A 60 13.83 3.69 -4.48
C ARG A 60 13.88 4.29 -5.87
N ARG A 61 15.11 4.53 -6.39
CA ARG A 61 15.28 4.91 -7.79
C ARG A 61 14.63 3.88 -8.70
N GLY A 62 13.89 4.34 -9.71
CA GLY A 62 13.09 3.50 -10.61
C GLY A 62 11.70 3.12 -10.04
N GLY A 63 11.18 3.89 -9.08
CA GLY A 63 9.78 3.78 -8.61
C GLY A 63 9.47 2.58 -7.70
N LYS A 64 10.45 1.71 -7.44
CA LYS A 64 10.23 0.50 -6.62
C LYS A 64 10.14 0.83 -5.13
N TRP A 65 9.22 0.19 -4.44
CA TRP A 65 9.08 0.29 -2.99
C TRP A 65 9.88 -0.82 -2.31
N ALA A 66 10.68 -0.45 -1.33
CA ALA A 66 11.52 -1.38 -0.58
C ALA A 66 11.48 -1.07 0.91
N SER A 67 11.49 -2.12 1.72
CA SER A 67 11.56 -2.07 3.17
C SER A 67 12.66 -2.99 3.67
N GLN A 68 13.30 -2.60 4.77
CA GLN A 68 14.10 -3.52 5.57
C GLN A 68 13.27 -3.88 6.79
N CYS A 69 12.74 -5.10 6.78
CA CYS A 69 11.82 -5.61 7.78
C CYS A 69 12.37 -6.91 8.35
N LEU A 70 12.42 -7.02 9.68
CA LEU A 70 12.90 -8.20 10.41
C LEU A 70 14.29 -8.70 9.97
N GLY A 71 15.19 -7.79 9.61
CA GLY A 71 16.55 -8.12 9.15
C GLY A 71 16.65 -8.57 7.68
N GLU A 72 15.53 -8.62 6.96
CA GLU A 72 15.44 -9.02 5.57
C GLU A 72 15.07 -7.85 4.66
N TYR A 73 15.40 -7.97 3.38
CA TYR A 73 15.07 -6.96 2.39
C TYR A 73 13.76 -7.34 1.68
N SER A 74 12.79 -6.45 1.73
CA SER A 74 11.45 -6.68 1.20
C SER A 74 11.16 -5.68 0.08
N LEU A 75 10.70 -6.16 -1.06
CA LEU A 75 10.17 -5.34 -2.14
C LEU A 75 8.64 -5.46 -2.12
N LEU A 76 7.95 -4.34 -2.25
CA LEU A 76 6.49 -4.30 -2.32
C LEU A 76 6.06 -3.57 -3.58
N ARG A 77 5.07 -4.09 -4.29
CA ARG A 77 4.40 -3.44 -5.41
C ARG A 77 2.88 -3.55 -5.29
N ALA A 78 2.16 -2.65 -5.88
CA ALA A 78 0.74 -2.81 -6.08
C ALA A 78 0.44 -3.72 -7.27
N ASP A 79 -0.70 -4.39 -7.23
CA ASP A 79 -1.27 -5.20 -8.30
C ASP A 79 -2.78 -5.18 -8.14
N THR A 80 -3.34 -4.01 -8.37
CA THR A 80 -4.76 -3.75 -8.16
C THR A 80 -5.58 -3.95 -9.43
N GLY A 81 -4.89 -4.26 -10.54
CA GLY A 81 -5.47 -4.43 -11.86
C GLY A 81 -5.59 -3.13 -12.66
N ASP A 82 -4.90 -2.06 -12.22
CA ASP A 82 -4.74 -0.81 -12.95
C ASP A 82 -3.26 -0.48 -13.03
N THR A 83 -2.62 -0.85 -14.13
CA THR A 83 -1.17 -0.77 -14.29
C THR A 83 -0.63 0.65 -14.11
N ALA A 84 -1.36 1.67 -14.57
CA ALA A 84 -0.94 3.06 -14.44
C ALA A 84 -0.98 3.52 -12.98
N ALA A 85 -2.04 3.18 -12.26
CA ALA A 85 -2.17 3.47 -10.83
C ALA A 85 -1.15 2.66 -10.00
N ASP A 86 -0.94 1.39 -10.33
CA ASP A 86 -0.05 0.47 -9.61
C ASP A 86 1.42 0.94 -9.58
N ALA A 87 1.83 1.77 -10.53
CA ALA A 87 3.16 2.39 -10.54
C ALA A 87 3.31 3.49 -9.48
N GLU A 88 2.23 4.15 -9.11
CA GLU A 88 2.24 5.34 -8.25
C GLU A 88 1.75 5.06 -6.83
N ILE A 89 0.82 4.11 -6.65
CA ILE A 89 0.24 3.79 -5.36
C ILE A 89 0.97 2.65 -4.65
N ILE A 90 0.96 2.68 -3.32
CA ILE A 90 1.41 1.59 -2.47
C ILE A 90 0.52 1.41 -1.24
N VAL A 91 -0.40 2.32 -1.02
CA VAL A 91 -1.40 2.24 0.05
C VAL A 91 -2.72 1.81 -0.55
N VAL A 92 -3.32 0.78 0.04
CA VAL A 92 -4.70 0.38 -0.23
C VAL A 92 -5.44 0.35 1.11
N PHE A 93 -6.48 1.15 1.21
CA PHE A 93 -7.28 1.26 2.42
C PHE A 93 -8.29 0.11 2.49
N ASP A 94 -8.14 -0.75 3.48
CA ASP A 94 -8.97 -1.94 3.67
C ASP A 94 -10.20 -1.70 4.54
N ARG A 95 -10.22 -0.62 5.31
CA ARG A 95 -11.32 -0.27 6.23
C ARG A 95 -11.47 1.23 6.39
N LEU A 96 -12.72 1.67 6.63
CA LEU A 96 -13.06 3.01 7.09
C LEU A 96 -13.80 2.88 8.43
N VAL A 97 -13.22 3.41 9.49
CA VAL A 97 -13.74 3.35 10.86
C VAL A 97 -13.62 4.72 11.50
N GLU A 98 -14.72 5.32 11.93
CA GLU A 98 -14.74 6.60 12.66
C GLU A 98 -13.94 7.73 11.97
N ASP A 99 -14.11 7.86 10.64
CA ASP A 99 -13.36 8.80 9.81
C ASP A 99 -11.85 8.53 9.70
N GLU A 100 -11.42 7.30 9.97
CA GLU A 100 -10.07 6.85 9.68
C GLU A 100 -10.06 5.78 8.59
N LEU A 101 -9.32 6.03 7.54
CA LEU A 101 -8.96 5.05 6.52
C LEU A 101 -7.79 4.22 7.02
N ARG A 102 -8.00 2.92 7.19
CA ARG A 102 -6.99 2.00 7.71
C ARG A 102 -6.36 1.19 6.60
N PHE A 103 -5.07 0.88 6.77
CA PHE A 103 -4.30 0.08 5.84
C PHE A 103 -3.21 -0.70 6.56
N ALA A 104 -2.63 -1.68 5.91
CA ALA A 104 -1.65 -2.59 6.49
C ALA A 104 -2.17 -3.29 7.76
N GLY A 105 -1.51 -3.18 8.89
CA GLY A 105 -1.92 -3.77 10.18
C GLY A 105 -2.77 -2.83 11.03
N THR A 106 -2.14 -1.72 11.47
CA THR A 106 -2.75 -0.72 12.36
C THR A 106 -2.56 0.71 11.87
N LEU A 107 -2.00 0.90 10.69
CA LEU A 107 -1.78 2.25 10.14
C LEU A 107 -3.10 2.86 9.68
N SER A 108 -3.20 4.17 9.83
CA SER A 108 -4.38 4.92 9.41
C SER A 108 -4.04 6.30 8.87
N GLU A 109 -4.95 6.83 8.06
CA GLU A 109 -5.02 8.21 7.58
C GLU A 109 -6.40 8.78 7.88
N PRO A 110 -6.52 10.05 8.24
CA PRO A 110 -7.81 10.70 8.39
C PRO A 110 -8.60 10.65 7.08
N PHE A 111 -9.88 10.29 7.16
CA PHE A 111 -10.77 10.39 6.02
C PHE A 111 -11.30 11.81 5.90
N GLU A 112 -10.87 12.51 4.87
CA GLU A 112 -11.36 13.83 4.51
C GLU A 112 -12.16 13.73 3.19
N PRO A 113 -13.48 13.89 3.20
CA PRO A 113 -14.32 13.76 1.99
C PRO A 113 -13.87 14.61 0.80
N SER A 114 -13.32 15.80 1.07
CA SER A 114 -12.79 16.72 0.06
C SER A 114 -11.53 16.21 -0.66
N ARG A 115 -10.85 15.21 -0.08
CA ARG A 115 -9.66 14.57 -0.64
C ARG A 115 -9.97 13.30 -1.41
N LEU A 116 -11.26 12.93 -1.49
CA LEU A 116 -11.66 11.79 -2.31
C LEU A 116 -11.51 12.12 -3.79
N ARG A 117 -11.02 11.16 -4.56
CA ARG A 117 -10.81 11.26 -6.01
C ARG A 117 -11.38 10.04 -6.69
N TYR A 118 -11.76 10.18 -7.96
CA TYR A 118 -12.17 9.04 -8.77
C TYR A 118 -11.38 9.03 -10.09
N CYS A 119 -11.17 7.85 -10.65
CA CYS A 119 -10.58 7.73 -11.98
C CYS A 119 -11.60 7.24 -13.02
N ALA A 120 -11.24 7.31 -14.28
CA ALA A 120 -12.11 6.92 -15.40
C ALA A 120 -12.58 5.45 -15.32
N SER A 121 -11.84 4.58 -14.64
CA SER A 121 -12.25 3.18 -14.41
C SER A 121 -13.27 3.02 -13.27
N GLY A 122 -13.72 4.11 -12.64
CA GLY A 122 -14.68 4.09 -11.54
C GLY A 122 -14.08 3.75 -10.18
N ARG A 123 -12.77 3.70 -10.05
CA ARG A 123 -12.09 3.48 -8.76
C ARG A 123 -11.98 4.77 -7.96
N LEU A 124 -12.01 4.61 -6.64
CA LEU A 124 -11.86 5.70 -5.70
C LEU A 124 -10.45 5.70 -5.11
N TYR A 125 -9.90 6.90 -4.94
CA TYR A 125 -8.62 7.15 -4.32
C TYR A 125 -8.80 8.23 -3.25
N HIS A 126 -7.92 8.25 -2.27
CA HIS A 126 -7.87 9.31 -1.28
C HIS A 126 -6.47 9.90 -1.23
N GLU A 127 -6.38 11.24 -1.26
CA GLU A 127 -5.10 11.94 -1.09
C GLU A 127 -4.56 11.72 0.31
N LEU A 128 -3.28 11.35 0.40
CA LEU A 128 -2.60 11.13 1.67
C LEU A 128 -2.19 12.45 2.31
N THR A 129 -2.33 12.54 3.62
CA THR A 129 -1.85 13.70 4.39
C THR A 129 -0.33 13.70 4.53
N THR A 130 0.28 12.51 4.50
CA THR A 130 1.73 12.29 4.58
C THR A 130 2.32 11.93 3.22
N ALA A 131 1.97 12.69 2.19
CA ALA A 131 2.33 12.44 0.78
C ALA A 131 3.80 12.07 0.55
N SER A 132 4.71 12.67 1.29
CA SER A 132 6.16 12.45 1.10
C SER A 132 6.65 11.02 1.38
N ARG A 133 5.88 10.19 2.09
CA ARG A 133 6.31 8.86 2.51
C ARG A 133 5.81 7.74 1.61
N PHE A 134 4.52 7.74 1.30
CA PHE A 134 3.84 6.65 0.58
C PHE A 134 3.35 7.06 -0.81
N GLY A 135 3.72 8.24 -1.28
CA GLY A 135 3.16 8.86 -2.48
C GLY A 135 2.06 9.85 -2.11
N GLU A 136 1.27 10.22 -3.09
CA GLU A 136 0.24 11.25 -2.94
C GLU A 136 -1.16 10.66 -2.76
N LEU A 137 -1.36 9.43 -3.24
CA LEU A 137 -2.66 8.78 -3.30
C LEU A 137 -2.62 7.38 -2.68
N GLY A 138 -3.71 7.00 -2.03
CA GLY A 138 -4.02 5.63 -1.66
C GLY A 138 -5.30 5.16 -2.35
N LEU A 139 -5.33 3.91 -2.81
CA LEU A 139 -6.54 3.29 -3.35
C LEU A 139 -7.52 3.03 -2.21
N VAL A 140 -8.77 3.43 -2.40
CA VAL A 140 -9.87 3.00 -1.54
C VAL A 140 -10.23 1.57 -1.93
N GLY A 141 -9.91 0.61 -1.08
CA GLY A 141 -10.11 -0.81 -1.36
C GLY A 141 -11.58 -1.16 -1.60
N SER A 142 -11.82 -2.22 -2.33
CA SER A 142 -13.15 -2.57 -2.86
C SER A 142 -14.25 -2.59 -1.81
N HIS A 143 -13.97 -3.08 -0.61
CA HIS A 143 -14.95 -3.13 0.47
C HIS A 143 -15.34 -1.74 0.96
N VAL A 144 -14.37 -0.85 1.14
CA VAL A 144 -14.61 0.55 1.55
C VAL A 144 -15.31 1.32 0.43
N ALA A 145 -14.85 1.14 -0.80
CA ALA A 145 -15.46 1.76 -1.97
C ALA A 145 -16.93 1.38 -2.13
N HIS A 146 -17.28 0.12 -1.88
CA HIS A 146 -18.68 -0.33 -1.88
C HIS A 146 -19.52 0.40 -0.82
N GLY A 147 -19.01 0.54 0.39
CA GLY A 147 -19.71 1.29 1.45
C GLY A 147 -19.87 2.78 1.16
N LEU A 148 -18.90 3.38 0.45
CA LEU A 148 -18.98 4.78 0.02
C LEU A 148 -19.90 4.96 -1.19
N SER A 149 -20.04 3.96 -2.07
CA SER A 149 -20.82 4.06 -3.30
C SER A 149 -22.30 4.35 -3.04
N GLU A 150 -22.85 3.89 -1.92
CA GLU A 150 -24.22 4.17 -1.50
C GLU A 150 -24.47 5.66 -1.18
N ARG A 151 -23.39 6.42 -1.01
CA ARG A 151 -23.40 7.86 -0.66
C ARG A 151 -22.87 8.74 -1.79
N LEU A 152 -22.53 8.12 -2.92
CA LEU A 152 -22.09 8.85 -4.11
C LEU A 152 -23.30 9.20 -4.98
N ASP A 153 -23.45 10.48 -5.26
CA ASP A 153 -24.36 10.98 -6.30
C ASP A 153 -23.54 11.26 -7.55
N VAL A 154 -23.86 10.55 -8.62
CA VAL A 154 -23.16 10.65 -9.91
C VAL A 154 -24.12 11.19 -10.95
N ARG A 155 -23.89 12.43 -11.40
CA ARG A 155 -24.70 13.10 -12.42
C ARG A 155 -23.79 13.55 -13.55
N ASP A 156 -23.82 12.84 -14.65
CA ASP A 156 -22.93 13.06 -15.79
C ASP A 156 -21.45 13.07 -15.36
N ALA A 157 -20.81 14.23 -15.41
CA ALA A 157 -19.40 14.42 -14.98
C ALA A 157 -19.26 14.97 -13.54
N ASP A 158 -20.39 15.28 -12.86
CA ASP A 158 -20.36 15.77 -11.47
C ASP A 158 -20.55 14.58 -10.52
N VAL A 159 -19.50 14.26 -9.78
CA VAL A 159 -19.48 13.21 -8.75
C VAL A 159 -19.41 13.87 -7.39
N ARG A 160 -20.35 13.56 -6.52
CA ARG A 160 -20.42 14.11 -5.16
C ARG A 160 -20.54 13.01 -4.13
N LEU A 161 -19.93 13.21 -2.99
CA LEU A 161 -20.06 12.35 -1.82
C LEU A 161 -20.90 13.05 -0.75
N ASP A 162 -22.00 12.44 -0.33
CA ASP A 162 -22.78 12.90 0.81
C ASP A 162 -22.22 12.28 2.09
N TRP A 163 -21.64 13.11 2.94
CA TRP A 163 -20.99 12.67 4.16
C TRP A 163 -21.40 13.54 5.34
N ARG A 164 -21.97 12.91 6.38
CA ARG A 164 -22.41 13.59 7.63
C ARG A 164 -23.26 14.84 7.40
N GLY A 165 -24.17 14.78 6.43
CA GLY A 165 -25.11 15.87 6.13
C GLY A 165 -24.52 16.99 5.27
N ALA A 166 -23.31 16.87 4.78
CA ALA A 166 -22.69 17.76 3.82
C ALA A 166 -22.36 17.03 2.52
N SER A 167 -22.39 17.75 1.39
CA SER A 167 -22.10 17.22 0.06
C SER A 167 -20.76 17.75 -0.45
N TYR A 168 -19.85 16.86 -0.76
CA TYR A 168 -18.47 17.16 -1.19
C TYR A 168 -18.27 16.80 -2.65
N PRO A 169 -17.68 17.68 -3.47
CA PRO A 169 -17.33 17.32 -4.84
C PRO A 169 -16.16 16.33 -4.83
N VAL A 170 -16.28 15.26 -5.62
CA VAL A 170 -15.20 14.30 -5.83
C VAL A 170 -14.54 14.61 -7.17
N ALA A 171 -13.29 15.07 -7.15
CA ALA A 171 -12.58 15.45 -8.35
C ALA A 171 -11.98 14.23 -9.07
N PRO A 172 -11.87 14.26 -10.41
CA PRO A 172 -11.20 13.19 -11.14
C PRO A 172 -9.69 13.21 -10.89
N VAL A 173 -9.07 12.04 -10.95
CA VAL A 173 -7.62 11.85 -11.00
C VAL A 173 -7.24 11.09 -12.26
N ALA A 174 -6.13 11.47 -12.88
CA ALA A 174 -5.52 10.75 -13.99
C ALA A 174 -4.12 10.29 -13.59
N PHE A 175 -3.81 9.05 -13.90
CA PHE A 175 -2.46 8.51 -13.75
C PHE A 175 -1.70 8.64 -15.08
N PRO A 176 -0.39 8.92 -15.03
CA PRO A 176 0.41 8.98 -16.26
C PRO A 176 0.37 7.62 -16.95
N THR A 177 -0.01 7.62 -18.19
CA THR A 177 0.04 6.41 -19.02
C THR A 177 1.50 6.04 -19.23
N THR A 178 1.90 4.87 -18.76
CA THR A 178 3.26 4.35 -19.03
C THR A 178 3.28 3.92 -20.50
N GLU A 179 3.93 4.71 -21.37
CA GLU A 179 4.29 4.30 -22.73
C GLU A 179 5.42 3.28 -22.71
#